data_fdec5aea1d4f9975b67e7d7727b600e9
#
_entry.id   fdec5aea1d4f9975b67e7d7727b600e9
#
_cell.length_a   1.000
_cell.length_b   1.000
_cell.length_c   1.000
_cell.angle_alpha   90.00
_cell.angle_beta   90.00
_cell.angle_gamma   90.00
#
_symmetry.space_group_name_H-M   'P 1'
#
loop_
_entity.id
_entity.type
_entity.pdbx_description
1 polymer ?
#
loop_
_entity_poly.entity_id
_entity_poly.type
_entity_poly.pdbx_seq_one_letter_code
_entity_poly.pdbx_strand_id
1 'polypeptide(L)'
;MTDVFDLEPNTRVLQDDSYILSYPHILGYFSGKKTFDSADVVRGAHMVYGWMPTVLELYPKPPNRDLAVGAAIITKAKNTGVLSDQEIASLAALVNNSLVGASKLLHFVAPDHFAIWDSKIYAFVFQKKPHNYRVNEVASYRCYLSLLAGIRSDSRFDAFHESVNEKIGYDVSPLRAIELVMFLNAPVFRG
;
A
#
# COMPACT_ATOMS: atom_id res chain seq x y z
N MET A 1 -19.11 -7.42 6.11
CA MET A 1 -18.09 -7.08 5.11
C MET A 1 -18.20 -8.11 4.00
N THR A 2 -18.16 -7.71 2.75
CA THR A 2 -18.18 -8.65 1.62
C THR A 2 -16.88 -9.47 1.63
N ASP A 3 -17.00 -10.80 1.52
CA ASP A 3 -15.84 -11.71 1.56
C ASP A 3 -15.04 -11.58 0.25
N VAL A 4 -13.73 -11.41 0.34
CA VAL A 4 -12.84 -11.29 -0.83
C VAL A 4 -12.78 -12.59 -1.64
N PHE A 5 -12.94 -13.72 -0.98
CA PHE A 5 -12.98 -15.04 -1.64
C PHE A 5 -14.22 -15.23 -2.52
N ASP A 6 -15.35 -14.64 -2.13
CA ASP A 6 -16.58 -14.66 -2.95
C ASP A 6 -16.51 -13.68 -4.12
N LEU A 7 -15.73 -12.60 -3.99
CA LEU A 7 -15.58 -11.59 -5.03
C LEU A 7 -14.55 -11.99 -6.09
N GLU A 8 -13.48 -12.66 -5.67
CA GLU A 8 -12.33 -12.96 -6.52
C GLU A 8 -12.72 -13.65 -7.82
N PRO A 9 -13.59 -14.69 -7.87
CA PRO A 9 -13.92 -15.39 -9.11
C PRO A 9 -14.49 -14.47 -10.20
N ASN A 10 -15.21 -13.43 -9.81
CA ASN A 10 -15.81 -12.45 -10.72
C ASN A 10 -14.96 -11.19 -10.93
N THR A 11 -13.81 -11.09 -10.26
CA THR A 11 -12.91 -9.95 -10.39
C THR A 11 -12.12 -10.06 -11.69
N ARG A 12 -12.21 -9.03 -12.54
CA ARG A 12 -11.45 -8.93 -13.78
C ARG A 12 -10.23 -8.03 -13.56
N VAL A 13 -9.07 -8.51 -13.96
CA VAL A 13 -7.82 -7.76 -13.99
C VAL A 13 -7.47 -7.50 -15.45
N LEU A 14 -7.24 -6.24 -15.82
CA LEU A 14 -6.76 -5.86 -17.14
C LEU A 14 -5.23 -5.86 -17.10
N GLN A 15 -4.61 -6.87 -17.70
CA GLN A 15 -3.15 -7.04 -17.66
C GLN A 15 -2.40 -5.92 -18.40
N ASP A 16 -3.05 -5.24 -19.34
CA ASP A 16 -2.53 -4.08 -20.08
C ASP A 16 -2.78 -2.73 -19.36
N ASP A 17 -3.42 -2.74 -18.19
CA ASP A 17 -3.56 -1.53 -17.37
C ASP A 17 -2.18 -1.06 -16.89
N SER A 18 -1.95 0.26 -16.99
CA SER A 18 -0.67 0.86 -16.65
C SER A 18 -0.24 0.61 -15.19
N TYR A 19 -1.19 0.48 -14.27
CA TYR A 19 -0.91 0.13 -12.87
C TYR A 19 -0.41 -1.30 -12.71
N ILE A 20 -0.93 -2.23 -13.52
CA ILE A 20 -0.50 -3.62 -13.52
C ILE A 20 0.87 -3.75 -14.18
N LEU A 21 1.05 -3.16 -15.38
CA LEU A 21 2.30 -3.21 -16.13
C LEU A 21 3.48 -2.57 -15.39
N SER A 22 3.27 -1.44 -14.71
CA SER A 22 4.36 -0.71 -14.07
C SER A 22 4.71 -1.22 -12.65
N TYR A 23 3.82 -1.94 -11.99
CA TYR A 23 4.01 -2.41 -10.63
C TYR A 23 5.31 -3.22 -10.42
N PRO A 24 5.64 -4.27 -11.22
CA PRO A 24 6.85 -5.06 -11.02
C PRO A 24 8.14 -4.23 -11.22
N HIS A 25 8.11 -3.22 -12.07
CA HIS A 25 9.27 -2.35 -12.32
C HIS A 25 9.55 -1.43 -11.13
N ILE A 26 8.50 -0.87 -10.50
CA ILE A 26 8.65 -0.08 -9.30
C ILE A 26 9.09 -0.96 -8.12
N LEU A 27 8.48 -2.14 -7.96
CA LEU A 27 8.87 -3.11 -6.94
C LEU A 27 10.33 -3.52 -7.09
N GLY A 28 10.80 -3.74 -8.32
CA GLY A 28 12.18 -4.09 -8.65
C GLY A 28 13.21 -3.06 -8.16
N TYR A 29 12.86 -1.77 -8.16
CA TYR A 29 13.75 -0.72 -7.63
C TYR A 29 14.06 -0.91 -6.14
N PHE A 30 13.09 -1.37 -5.35
CA PHE A 30 13.24 -1.54 -3.90
C PHE A 30 13.70 -2.94 -3.50
N SER A 31 13.49 -3.96 -4.33
CA SER A 31 13.70 -5.36 -3.96
C SER A 31 15.15 -5.69 -3.62
N GLY A 32 16.10 -5.15 -4.37
CA GLY A 32 17.54 -5.40 -4.19
C GLY A 32 18.20 -4.59 -3.05
N LYS A 33 17.46 -3.66 -2.41
CA LYS A 33 18.02 -2.77 -1.39
C LYS A 33 17.70 -3.27 0.01
N LYS A 34 18.71 -3.26 0.90
CA LYS A 34 18.56 -3.53 2.34
C LYS A 34 18.57 -2.24 3.18
N THR A 35 19.19 -1.18 2.65
CA THR A 35 19.29 0.15 3.28
C THR A 35 18.93 1.21 2.28
N PHE A 36 18.40 2.31 2.76
CA PHE A 36 17.98 3.46 1.96
C PHE A 36 18.60 4.73 2.49
N ASP A 37 18.88 5.66 1.60
CA ASP A 37 19.34 7.02 1.90
C ASP A 37 18.27 8.07 1.59
N SER A 38 18.59 9.35 1.84
CA SER A 38 17.68 10.46 1.55
C SER A 38 17.29 10.56 0.07
N ALA A 39 18.21 10.21 -0.84
CA ALA A 39 17.93 10.23 -2.27
C ALA A 39 16.96 9.11 -2.66
N ASP A 40 17.01 7.97 -1.99
CA ASP A 40 16.06 6.88 -2.18
C ASP A 40 14.64 7.26 -1.72
N VAL A 41 14.51 8.02 -0.64
CA VAL A 41 13.20 8.56 -0.20
C VAL A 41 12.61 9.45 -1.28
N VAL A 42 13.42 10.37 -1.82
CA VAL A 42 12.96 11.29 -2.88
C VAL A 42 12.58 10.51 -4.14
N ARG A 43 13.45 9.64 -4.64
CA ARG A 43 13.18 8.84 -5.85
C ARG A 43 11.97 7.94 -5.66
N GLY A 44 11.92 7.20 -4.55
CA GLY A 44 10.83 6.28 -4.26
C GLY A 44 9.48 6.99 -4.14
N ALA A 45 9.44 8.13 -3.44
CA ALA A 45 8.23 8.93 -3.34
C ALA A 45 7.76 9.43 -4.72
N HIS A 46 8.67 9.94 -5.58
CA HIS A 46 8.31 10.36 -6.93
C HIS A 46 7.83 9.20 -7.81
N MET A 47 8.46 8.02 -7.73
CA MET A 47 8.02 6.83 -8.46
C MET A 47 6.60 6.42 -8.05
N VAL A 48 6.32 6.39 -6.75
CA VAL A 48 5.00 6.06 -6.20
C VAL A 48 3.95 7.09 -6.61
N TYR A 49 4.28 8.36 -6.60
CA TYR A 49 3.35 9.43 -6.99
C TYR A 49 3.18 9.54 -8.52
N GLY A 50 4.19 9.19 -9.30
CA GLY A 50 4.05 9.01 -10.76
C GLY A 50 3.16 7.81 -11.12
N TRP A 51 3.18 6.77 -10.29
CA TRP A 51 2.28 5.62 -10.41
C TRP A 51 0.85 5.97 -9.98
N MET A 52 0.68 6.89 -9.04
CA MET A 52 -0.58 7.55 -8.76
C MET A 52 -0.62 8.86 -9.57
N PRO A 53 -1.63 9.20 -10.32
CA PRO A 53 -1.70 10.46 -11.08
C PRO A 53 -1.93 11.65 -10.13
N THR A 54 -0.98 11.92 -9.24
CA THR A 54 -1.06 12.93 -8.18
C THR A 54 0.28 13.66 -8.07
N VAL A 55 0.25 14.98 -7.87
CA VAL A 55 1.46 15.78 -7.65
C VAL A 55 2.03 15.48 -6.26
N LEU A 56 3.33 15.19 -6.20
CA LEU A 56 4.05 14.99 -4.94
C LEU A 56 4.54 16.33 -4.38
N GLU A 57 4.34 16.53 -3.08
CA GLU A 57 5.07 17.50 -2.28
C GLU A 57 5.76 16.79 -1.10
N LEU A 58 7.04 17.09 -0.88
CA LEU A 58 7.78 16.62 0.28
C LEU A 58 7.82 17.74 1.33
N TYR A 59 7.54 17.41 2.58
CA TYR A 59 7.50 18.36 3.69
C TYR A 59 8.57 18.07 4.75
N PRO A 60 9.88 18.23 4.42
CA PRO A 60 10.94 18.01 5.41
C PRO A 60 10.85 19.07 6.51
N LYS A 61 10.77 18.62 7.76
CA LYS A 61 10.80 19.47 8.96
C LYS A 61 11.73 18.85 10.01
N PRO A 62 13.01 19.25 10.02
CA PRO A 62 13.95 18.78 11.05
C PRO A 62 13.47 19.13 12.48
N PRO A 63 13.85 18.33 13.50
CA PRO A 63 14.66 17.10 13.39
C PRO A 63 13.86 15.83 13.10
N ASN A 64 12.54 15.84 13.18
CA ASN A 64 11.74 14.60 13.27
C ASN A 64 11.15 14.13 11.93
N ARG A 65 11.20 14.95 10.90
CA ARG A 65 10.63 14.69 9.57
C ARG A 65 11.56 15.12 8.45
N ASP A 66 12.87 14.91 8.61
CA ASP A 66 13.82 15.12 7.54
C ASP A 66 13.92 13.86 6.65
N LEU A 67 14.61 14.01 5.53
CA LEU A 67 14.79 12.91 4.57
C LEU A 67 15.61 11.76 5.17
N ALA A 68 16.54 12.05 6.10
CA ALA A 68 17.34 11.03 6.78
C ALA A 68 16.47 10.19 7.75
N VAL A 69 15.55 10.84 8.47
CA VAL A 69 14.55 10.13 9.29
C VAL A 69 13.64 9.27 8.40
N GLY A 70 13.18 9.80 7.26
CA GLY A 70 12.41 9.02 6.28
C GLY A 70 13.18 7.79 5.79
N ALA A 71 14.46 7.95 5.46
CA ALA A 71 15.35 6.85 5.04
C ALA A 71 15.52 5.79 6.13
N ALA A 72 15.69 6.19 7.38
CA ALA A 72 15.77 5.28 8.52
C ALA A 72 14.47 4.48 8.70
N ILE A 73 13.32 5.15 8.58
CA ILE A 73 11.99 4.51 8.68
C ILE A 73 11.81 3.45 7.59
N ILE A 74 12.07 3.78 6.32
CA ILE A 74 11.89 2.80 5.23
C ILE A 74 12.92 1.68 5.28
N THR A 75 14.15 1.94 5.76
CA THR A 75 15.17 0.92 6.04
C THR A 75 14.70 -0.04 7.13
N LYS A 76 14.15 0.49 8.22
CA LYS A 76 13.56 -0.34 9.29
C LYS A 76 12.39 -1.16 8.78
N ALA A 77 11.48 -0.55 8.02
CA ALA A 77 10.35 -1.26 7.40
C ALA A 77 10.81 -2.45 6.57
N LYS A 78 11.83 -2.26 5.72
CA LYS A 78 12.43 -3.29 4.86
C LYS A 78 12.99 -4.47 5.67
N ASN A 79 13.72 -4.17 6.74
CA ASN A 79 14.48 -5.18 7.48
C ASN A 79 13.67 -5.90 8.57
N THR A 80 12.64 -5.25 9.11
CA THR A 80 11.89 -5.78 10.26
C THR A 80 10.42 -6.06 9.96
N GLY A 81 9.85 -5.44 8.94
CA GLY A 81 8.40 -5.45 8.68
C GLY A 81 7.56 -4.73 9.75
N VAL A 82 8.19 -4.04 10.70
CA VAL A 82 7.49 -3.45 11.86
C VAL A 82 7.84 -1.97 12.01
N LEU A 83 6.81 -1.14 12.07
CA LEU A 83 6.91 0.29 12.39
C LEU A 83 5.94 0.63 13.53
N SER A 84 6.30 1.59 14.36
CA SER A 84 5.36 2.22 15.32
C SER A 84 4.38 3.15 14.60
N ASP A 85 3.29 3.52 15.27
CA ASP A 85 2.33 4.49 14.75
C ASP A 85 2.98 5.86 14.51
N GLN A 86 3.91 6.25 15.38
CA GLN A 86 4.67 7.48 15.24
C GLN A 86 5.57 7.49 14.00
N GLU A 87 6.22 6.36 13.66
CA GLU A 87 7.05 6.23 12.47
C GLU A 87 6.19 6.31 11.20
N ILE A 88 5.04 5.64 11.18
CA ILE A 88 4.08 5.73 10.06
C ILE A 88 3.58 7.17 9.89
N ALA A 89 3.19 7.82 11.00
CA ALA A 89 2.73 9.20 10.98
C ALA A 89 3.84 10.18 10.53
N SER A 90 5.09 9.96 10.94
CA SER A 90 6.23 10.77 10.53
C SER A 90 6.51 10.63 9.04
N LEU A 91 6.46 9.41 8.51
CA LEU A 91 6.62 9.18 7.07
C LEU A 91 5.46 9.80 6.27
N ALA A 92 4.22 9.65 6.73
CA ALA A 92 3.06 10.28 6.12
C ALA A 92 3.18 11.80 6.08
N ALA A 93 3.60 12.40 7.18
CA ALA A 93 3.81 13.85 7.28
C ALA A 93 4.93 14.36 6.37
N LEU A 94 5.96 13.55 6.10
CA LEU A 94 7.03 13.87 5.16
C LEU A 94 6.55 13.76 3.70
N VAL A 95 5.80 12.69 3.39
CA VAL A 95 5.37 12.36 2.03
C VAL A 95 3.96 12.90 1.80
N ASN A 96 3.87 14.10 1.28
CA ASN A 96 2.63 14.80 0.89
C ASN A 96 1.60 14.98 2.04
N ASN A 97 2.05 14.90 3.28
CA ASN A 97 1.17 14.86 4.46
C ASN A 97 0.03 13.83 4.29
N SER A 98 0.36 12.66 3.76
CA SER A 98 -0.60 11.66 3.30
C SER A 98 -0.22 10.25 3.71
N LEU A 99 -1.10 9.61 4.47
CA LEU A 99 -0.99 8.19 4.79
C LEU A 99 -1.15 7.31 3.54
N VAL A 100 -1.93 7.75 2.56
CA VAL A 100 -2.09 7.08 1.26
C VAL A 100 -0.73 6.99 0.54
N GLY A 101 -0.01 8.10 0.45
CA GLY A 101 1.32 8.12 -0.16
C GLY A 101 2.34 7.29 0.62
N ALA A 102 2.36 7.45 1.95
CA ALA A 102 3.26 6.70 2.81
C ALA A 102 3.01 5.18 2.75
N SER A 103 1.75 4.74 2.77
CA SER A 103 1.41 3.30 2.69
C SER A 103 1.85 2.67 1.37
N LYS A 104 1.70 3.39 0.26
CA LYS A 104 2.17 2.92 -1.04
C LYS A 104 3.70 2.83 -1.11
N LEU A 105 4.41 3.83 -0.57
CA LEU A 105 5.87 3.76 -0.47
C LEU A 105 6.32 2.58 0.40
N LEU A 106 5.69 2.39 1.56
CA LEU A 106 5.96 1.26 2.45
C LEU A 106 5.66 -0.09 1.79
N HIS A 107 4.59 -0.16 1.00
CA HIS A 107 4.27 -1.37 0.25
C HIS A 107 5.36 -1.73 -0.76
N PHE A 108 5.82 -0.81 -1.58
CA PHE A 108 6.89 -1.11 -2.54
C PHE A 108 8.24 -1.43 -1.86
N VAL A 109 8.49 -0.88 -0.68
CA VAL A 109 9.68 -1.19 0.14
C VAL A 109 9.60 -2.59 0.76
N ALA A 110 8.46 -2.95 1.35
CA ALA A 110 8.25 -4.19 2.11
C ALA A 110 6.83 -4.75 1.89
N PRO A 111 6.54 -5.31 0.69
CA PRO A 111 5.20 -5.69 0.24
C PRO A 111 4.55 -6.81 1.05
N ASP A 112 5.33 -7.60 1.77
CA ASP A 112 4.83 -8.68 2.62
C ASP A 112 4.33 -8.19 3.99
N HIS A 113 4.64 -6.94 4.35
CA HIS A 113 4.35 -6.37 5.67
C HIS A 113 3.42 -5.16 5.63
N PHE A 114 3.44 -4.40 4.53
CA PHE A 114 2.66 -3.17 4.37
C PHE A 114 1.82 -3.25 3.11
N ALA A 115 0.51 -3.06 3.26
CA ALA A 115 -0.43 -3.05 2.14
C ALA A 115 -0.67 -1.62 1.63
N ILE A 116 -1.07 -1.51 0.37
CA ILE A 116 -1.53 -0.25 -0.22
C ILE A 116 -2.84 0.14 0.46
N TRP A 117 -2.93 1.43 0.83
CA TRP A 117 -4.09 2.03 1.46
C TRP A 117 -4.54 3.27 0.70
N ASP A 118 -5.83 3.39 0.46
CA ASP A 118 -6.42 4.57 -0.15
C ASP A 118 -7.92 4.70 0.18
N SER A 119 -8.59 5.67 -0.44
CA SER A 119 -10.01 5.93 -0.22
C SER A 119 -10.91 4.78 -0.67
N LYS A 120 -10.55 4.04 -1.74
CA LYS A 120 -11.31 2.87 -2.21
C LYS A 120 -11.19 1.72 -1.22
N ILE A 121 -9.99 1.45 -0.72
CA ILE A 121 -9.76 0.43 0.31
C ILE A 121 -10.49 0.81 1.60
N TYR A 122 -10.43 2.09 2.03
CA TYR A 122 -11.23 2.56 3.15
C TYR A 122 -12.73 2.28 2.95
N ALA A 123 -13.26 2.63 1.77
CA ALA A 123 -14.66 2.40 1.42
C ALA A 123 -15.04 0.92 1.47
N PHE A 124 -14.16 0.04 0.97
CA PHE A 124 -14.36 -1.40 1.00
C PHE A 124 -14.36 -1.95 2.42
N VAL A 125 -13.36 -1.61 3.22
CA VAL A 125 -13.16 -2.15 4.58
C VAL A 125 -14.25 -1.69 5.54
N PHE A 126 -14.55 -0.39 5.53
CA PHE A 126 -15.48 0.20 6.50
C PHE A 126 -16.91 0.33 6.00
N GLN A 127 -17.19 0.06 4.71
CA GLN A 127 -18.50 0.24 4.07
C GLN A 127 -19.08 1.63 4.33
N LYS A 128 -18.21 2.65 4.26
CA LYS A 128 -18.53 4.06 4.54
C LYS A 128 -17.92 4.97 3.48
N LYS A 129 -18.58 6.11 3.24
CA LYS A 129 -18.02 7.17 2.40
C LYS A 129 -16.66 7.62 2.98
N PRO A 130 -15.57 7.59 2.16
CA PRO A 130 -14.27 8.00 2.64
C PRO A 130 -14.24 9.53 2.85
N HIS A 131 -13.76 9.94 4.00
CA HIS A 131 -13.43 11.33 4.32
C HIS A 131 -11.92 11.43 4.52
N ASN A 132 -11.32 12.50 4.02
CA ASN A 132 -9.87 12.66 4.01
C ASN A 132 -9.23 12.46 5.41
N TYR A 133 -9.84 13.01 6.46
CA TYR A 133 -9.34 12.86 7.83
C TYR A 133 -9.35 11.39 8.30
N ARG A 134 -10.36 10.59 7.90
CA ARG A 134 -10.47 9.17 8.27
C ARG A 134 -9.46 8.30 7.51
N VAL A 135 -9.27 8.61 6.23
CA VAL A 135 -8.28 7.91 5.39
C VAL A 135 -6.86 8.17 5.88
N ASN A 136 -6.60 9.34 6.50
CA ASN A 136 -5.30 9.71 7.06
C ASN A 136 -5.09 9.29 8.53
N GLU A 137 -6.05 8.58 9.16
CA GLU A 137 -5.87 8.02 10.50
C GLU A 137 -5.02 6.75 10.49
N VAL A 138 -3.90 6.73 11.22
CA VAL A 138 -3.04 5.55 11.35
C VAL A 138 -3.80 4.37 11.97
N ALA A 139 -4.72 4.62 12.91
CA ALA A 139 -5.56 3.58 13.51
C ALA A 139 -6.43 2.84 12.47
N SER A 140 -6.99 3.58 11.48
CA SER A 140 -7.74 2.97 10.37
C SER A 140 -6.87 2.06 9.51
N TYR A 141 -5.65 2.48 9.22
CA TYR A 141 -4.67 1.67 8.50
C TYR A 141 -4.25 0.41 9.27
N ARG A 142 -4.03 0.53 10.59
CA ARG A 142 -3.73 -0.64 11.46
C ARG A 142 -4.87 -1.65 11.49
N CYS A 143 -6.11 -1.17 11.60
CA CYS A 143 -7.29 -2.04 11.51
C CYS A 143 -7.31 -2.82 10.18
N TYR A 144 -7.01 -2.15 9.08
CA TYR A 144 -6.89 -2.78 7.77
C TYR A 144 -5.77 -3.83 7.72
N LEU A 145 -4.56 -3.52 8.19
CA LEU A 145 -3.46 -4.51 8.22
C LEU A 145 -3.81 -5.74 9.06
N SER A 146 -4.50 -5.56 10.19
CA SER A 146 -4.98 -6.67 11.03
C SER A 146 -6.03 -7.52 10.30
N LEU A 147 -6.93 -6.89 9.55
CA LEU A 147 -7.90 -7.59 8.71
C LEU A 147 -7.21 -8.45 7.65
N LEU A 148 -6.20 -7.91 6.96
CA LEU A 148 -5.44 -8.65 5.95
C LEU A 148 -4.71 -9.87 6.54
N ALA A 149 -4.17 -9.75 7.75
CA ALA A 149 -3.57 -10.88 8.45
C ALA A 149 -4.58 -12.00 8.71
N GLY A 150 -5.82 -11.65 9.07
CA GLY A 150 -6.91 -12.62 9.23
C GLY A 150 -7.29 -13.32 7.92
N ILE A 151 -7.41 -12.56 6.82
CA ILE A 151 -7.70 -13.13 5.49
C ILE A 151 -6.59 -14.06 5.04
N ARG A 152 -5.33 -13.68 5.23
CA ARG A 152 -4.16 -14.51 4.88
C ARG A 152 -4.12 -15.84 5.65
N SER A 153 -4.71 -15.90 6.84
CA SER A 153 -4.77 -17.12 7.66
C SER A 153 -5.96 -18.03 7.35
N ASP A 154 -6.84 -17.65 6.42
CA ASP A 154 -7.98 -18.47 5.99
C ASP A 154 -7.50 -19.65 5.13
N SER A 155 -8.10 -20.81 5.28
CA SER A 155 -7.74 -22.03 4.52
C SER A 155 -7.96 -21.90 3.00
N ARG A 156 -8.76 -20.93 2.55
CA ARG A 156 -9.02 -20.63 1.13
C ARG A 156 -7.93 -19.76 0.49
N PHE A 157 -7.00 -19.23 1.30
CA PHE A 157 -6.10 -18.17 0.86
C PHE A 157 -5.14 -18.61 -0.25
N ASP A 158 -4.58 -19.81 -0.17
CA ASP A 158 -3.60 -20.27 -1.15
C ASP A 158 -4.21 -20.36 -2.56
N ALA A 159 -5.40 -20.94 -2.70
CA ALA A 159 -6.12 -21.00 -3.97
C ALA A 159 -6.53 -19.61 -4.49
N PHE A 160 -6.96 -18.73 -3.59
CA PHE A 160 -7.25 -17.33 -3.91
C PHE A 160 -6.00 -16.61 -4.46
N HIS A 161 -4.86 -16.75 -3.79
CA HIS A 161 -3.62 -16.08 -4.16
C HIS A 161 -3.11 -16.56 -5.52
N GLU A 162 -3.14 -17.87 -5.77
CA GLU A 162 -2.79 -18.47 -7.05
C GLU A 162 -3.68 -17.93 -8.19
N SER A 163 -5.00 -17.92 -8.00
CA SER A 163 -5.94 -17.39 -8.98
C SER A 163 -5.71 -15.89 -9.27
N VAL A 164 -5.40 -15.09 -8.26
CA VAL A 164 -5.10 -13.66 -8.47
C VAL A 164 -3.80 -13.49 -9.26
N ASN A 165 -2.75 -14.26 -8.95
CA ASN A 165 -1.48 -14.23 -9.71
C ASN A 165 -1.69 -14.60 -11.19
N GLU A 166 -2.49 -15.62 -11.47
CA GLU A 166 -2.85 -15.99 -12.84
C GLU A 166 -3.56 -14.86 -13.58
N LYS A 167 -4.51 -14.19 -12.94
CA LYS A 167 -5.25 -13.05 -13.52
C LYS A 167 -4.36 -11.84 -13.78
N ILE A 168 -3.37 -11.59 -12.92
CA ILE A 168 -2.41 -10.50 -13.09
C ILE A 168 -1.36 -10.85 -14.16
N GLY A 169 -0.97 -12.13 -14.26
CA GLY A 169 0.07 -12.62 -15.16
C GLY A 169 1.49 -12.65 -14.57
N TYR A 170 1.63 -12.37 -13.26
CA TYR A 170 2.88 -12.47 -12.50
C TYR A 170 2.60 -12.59 -10.99
N ASP A 171 3.60 -13.05 -10.23
CA ASP A 171 3.47 -13.21 -8.79
C ASP A 171 3.47 -11.86 -8.05
N VAL A 172 2.52 -11.70 -7.14
CA VAL A 172 2.46 -10.56 -6.21
C VAL A 172 2.49 -11.03 -4.77
N SER A 173 2.79 -10.11 -3.83
CA SER A 173 2.71 -10.44 -2.41
C SER A 173 1.27 -10.77 -1.98
N PRO A 174 1.09 -11.58 -0.92
CA PRO A 174 -0.22 -11.87 -0.34
C PRO A 174 -1.07 -10.63 -0.09
N LEU A 175 -0.46 -9.58 0.47
CA LEU A 175 -1.17 -8.32 0.76
C LEU A 175 -1.60 -7.59 -0.51
N ARG A 176 -0.79 -7.65 -1.59
CA ARG A 176 -1.15 -7.05 -2.87
C ARG A 176 -2.30 -7.78 -3.54
N ALA A 177 -2.33 -9.12 -3.47
CA ALA A 177 -3.43 -9.91 -4.04
C ALA A 177 -4.77 -9.55 -3.39
N ILE A 178 -4.81 -9.51 -2.05
CA ILE A 178 -6.03 -9.16 -1.31
C ILE A 178 -6.45 -7.73 -1.62
N GLU A 179 -5.51 -6.78 -1.55
CA GLU A 179 -5.74 -5.37 -1.81
C GLU A 179 -6.31 -5.12 -3.21
N LEU A 180 -5.78 -5.78 -4.23
CA LEU A 180 -6.23 -5.61 -5.62
C LEU A 180 -7.71 -6.04 -5.77
N VAL A 181 -8.10 -7.17 -5.21
CA VAL A 181 -9.50 -7.61 -5.23
C VAL A 181 -10.40 -6.62 -4.49
N MET A 182 -9.99 -6.12 -3.33
CA MET A 182 -10.73 -5.08 -2.60
C MET A 182 -10.85 -3.79 -3.40
N PHE A 183 -9.76 -3.34 -4.02
CA PHE A 183 -9.70 -2.10 -4.80
C PHE A 183 -10.64 -2.14 -6.02
N LEU A 184 -10.65 -3.26 -6.75
CA LEU A 184 -11.47 -3.44 -7.94
C LEU A 184 -12.97 -3.60 -7.62
N ASN A 185 -13.30 -4.06 -6.40
CA ASN A 185 -14.66 -4.26 -5.93
C ASN A 185 -15.11 -3.20 -4.90
N ALA A 186 -14.38 -2.10 -4.78
CA ALA A 186 -14.73 -1.05 -3.82
C ALA A 186 -16.07 -0.40 -4.16
N PRO A 187 -16.95 -0.17 -3.17
CA PRO A 187 -18.23 0.48 -3.40
C PRO A 187 -18.04 1.94 -3.82
N VAL A 188 -18.86 2.38 -4.76
CA VAL A 188 -18.90 3.78 -5.20
C VAL A 188 -19.98 4.50 -4.39
N PHE A 189 -19.58 5.42 -3.54
CA PHE A 189 -20.50 6.31 -2.83
C PHE A 189 -20.80 7.53 -3.72
N ARG A 190 -21.98 7.53 -4.32
CA ARG A 190 -22.47 8.73 -5.03
C ARG A 190 -22.68 9.84 -4.02
N GLY A 191 -22.19 11.02 -4.31
CA GLY A 191 -22.28 12.22 -3.48
C GLY A 191 -23.68 12.79 -3.41
#